data_65e0af55801b1265b2f9a7cac1ff0a30
#
_entry.id   65e0af55801b1265b2f9a7cac1ff0a30
#
_cell.length_a   1.000
_cell.length_b   1.000
_cell.length_c   1.000
_cell.angle_alpha   90.00
_cell.angle_beta   90.00
_cell.angle_gamma   90.00
#
_symmetry.space_group_name_H-M   'P 1'
#
loop_
_entity.id
_entity.type
_entity.pdbx_description
1 polymer ?
#
loop_
_entity_poly.entity_id
_entity_poly.type
_entity_poly.pdbx_seq_one_letter_code
_entity_poly.pdbx_strand_id
1 'polypeptide(L)'
;GAVFGYAASKVNKIQKIEVKKETLKESITEEVEHKSGYLNVAVFGLDSRDGSLDKGNRSDTIMIASLNKATGEVKLVSVYRDTLLKLDDGSYNKANAAYSYFGPDGGVALLNENMDMNIEKYVSVNFNALVDVIDAVGGMDLELTDAEVVHMNNYCVETSKVTGKDYEKIEPEVE
;
A
#
# COMPACT_ATOMS: atom_id res chain seq x y z
N GLY A 1 -18.03 -4.22 -22.65
CA GLY A 1 -18.77 -4.91 -21.53
C GLY A 1 -17.90 -5.83 -20.70
N ALA A 2 -16.99 -6.63 -21.32
CA ALA A 2 -16.18 -7.63 -20.62
C ALA A 2 -15.12 -7.02 -19.66
N VAL A 3 -14.47 -5.94 -20.04
CA VAL A 3 -13.43 -5.27 -19.23
C VAL A 3 -14.06 -4.63 -17.98
N PHE A 4 -15.24 -4.00 -18.10
CA PHE A 4 -15.96 -3.44 -16.96
C PHE A 4 -16.44 -4.52 -15.98
N GLY A 5 -16.90 -5.67 -16.49
CA GLY A 5 -17.33 -6.82 -15.67
C GLY A 5 -16.16 -7.43 -14.89
N TYR A 6 -14.99 -7.54 -15.51
CA TYR A 6 -13.78 -8.06 -14.88
C TYR A 6 -13.27 -7.12 -13.77
N ALA A 7 -13.14 -5.81 -14.07
CA ALA A 7 -12.76 -4.81 -13.08
C ALA A 7 -13.72 -4.77 -11.89
N ALA A 8 -15.04 -4.80 -12.13
CA ALA A 8 -16.04 -4.82 -11.08
C ALA A 8 -15.96 -6.09 -10.20
N SER A 9 -15.64 -7.26 -10.78
CA SER A 9 -15.47 -8.52 -10.03
C SER A 9 -14.23 -8.47 -9.12
N LYS A 10 -13.18 -7.76 -9.51
CA LYS A 10 -11.96 -7.61 -8.70
C LYS A 10 -12.15 -6.57 -7.58
N VAL A 11 -12.86 -5.47 -7.87
CA VAL A 11 -13.19 -4.44 -6.86
C VAL A 11 -14.06 -5.02 -5.73
N ASN A 12 -14.93 -5.98 -6.03
CA ASN A 12 -15.74 -6.67 -5.01
C ASN A 12 -14.93 -7.59 -4.07
N LYS A 13 -13.68 -7.92 -4.41
CA LYS A 13 -12.76 -8.67 -3.52
C LYS A 13 -12.00 -7.77 -2.54
N ILE A 14 -12.08 -6.45 -2.71
CA ILE A 14 -11.45 -5.49 -1.79
C ILE A 14 -12.24 -5.54 -0.48
N GLN A 15 -11.60 -5.96 0.60
CA GLN A 15 -12.17 -5.88 1.94
C GLN A 15 -12.36 -4.40 2.29
N LYS A 16 -13.61 -3.99 2.46
CA LYS A 16 -13.93 -2.65 2.96
C LYS A 16 -13.92 -2.71 4.48
N ILE A 17 -12.85 -2.22 5.08
CA ILE A 17 -12.78 -2.04 6.53
C ILE A 17 -13.40 -0.67 6.83
N GLU A 18 -14.36 -0.62 7.74
CA GLU A 18 -14.91 0.65 8.21
C GLU A 18 -13.84 1.37 9.04
N VAL A 19 -13.40 2.50 8.52
CA VAL A 19 -12.46 3.39 9.19
C VAL A 19 -13.18 4.07 10.35
N LYS A 20 -12.58 4.12 11.51
CA LYS A 20 -13.06 4.92 12.64
C LYS A 20 -12.85 6.40 12.31
N LYS A 21 -13.86 6.99 11.68
CA LYS A 21 -13.82 8.39 11.19
C LYS A 21 -13.49 9.41 12.29
N GLU A 22 -13.84 9.12 13.54
CA GLU A 22 -13.54 9.97 14.68
C GLU A 22 -12.04 10.04 14.96
N THR A 23 -11.35 8.90 15.04
CA THR A 23 -9.90 8.85 15.28
C THR A 23 -9.11 9.53 14.16
N LEU A 24 -9.55 9.38 12.89
CA LEU A 24 -8.87 10.03 11.77
C LEU A 24 -9.06 11.54 11.76
N LYS A 25 -10.24 12.05 12.15
CA LYS A 25 -10.51 13.48 12.22
C LYS A 25 -9.71 14.16 13.33
N GLU A 26 -9.50 13.50 14.46
CA GLU A 26 -8.68 14.01 15.56
C GLU A 26 -7.22 14.21 15.17
N SER A 27 -6.71 13.46 14.19
CA SER A 27 -5.33 13.57 13.69
C SER A 27 -5.15 14.67 12.61
N ILE A 28 -6.24 15.30 12.14
CA ILE A 28 -6.23 16.37 11.14
C ILE A 28 -6.31 17.72 11.85
N THR A 29 -5.34 18.60 11.63
CA THR A 29 -5.36 19.96 12.19
C THR A 29 -6.37 20.84 11.47
N GLU A 30 -6.95 21.83 12.15
CA GLU A 30 -7.93 22.76 11.57
C GLU A 30 -7.38 23.50 10.34
N GLU A 31 -6.08 23.82 10.31
CA GLU A 31 -5.42 24.51 9.19
C GLU A 31 -5.39 23.64 7.92
N VAL A 32 -5.32 22.32 8.07
CA VAL A 32 -5.22 21.36 6.97
C VAL A 32 -6.61 20.95 6.46
N GLU A 33 -7.65 20.96 7.27
CA GLU A 33 -9.02 20.59 6.88
C GLU A 33 -9.53 21.41 5.69
N HIS A 34 -9.06 22.65 5.54
CA HIS A 34 -9.47 23.56 4.46
C HIS A 34 -8.82 23.28 3.09
N LYS A 35 -7.87 22.36 2.95
CA LYS A 35 -7.23 22.01 1.67
C LYS A 35 -8.11 21.06 0.83
N SER A 36 -9.32 21.47 0.50
CA SER A 36 -10.34 20.62 -0.15
C SER A 36 -10.05 20.25 -1.62
N GLY A 37 -9.03 20.84 -2.26
CA GLY A 37 -8.68 20.62 -3.67
C GLY A 37 -8.02 19.28 -3.98
N TYR A 38 -7.62 18.53 -2.98
CA TYR A 38 -6.89 17.28 -3.10
C TYR A 38 -7.66 16.11 -2.48
N LEU A 39 -7.46 14.92 -3.03
CA LEU A 39 -7.82 13.66 -2.38
C LEU A 39 -6.53 12.94 -2.02
N ASN A 40 -6.27 12.79 -0.72
CA ASN A 40 -5.11 12.10 -0.20
C ASN A 40 -5.52 10.69 0.29
N VAL A 41 -4.76 9.69 -0.14
CA VAL A 41 -4.97 8.29 0.21
C VAL A 41 -3.66 7.70 0.71
N ALA A 42 -3.64 7.11 1.89
CA ALA A 42 -2.49 6.34 2.35
C ALA A 42 -2.49 4.95 1.69
N VAL A 43 -1.31 4.48 1.31
CA VAL A 43 -1.11 3.14 0.76
C VAL A 43 -0.07 2.42 1.62
N PHE A 44 -0.48 1.28 2.18
CA PHE A 44 0.36 0.45 3.03
C PHE A 44 0.60 -0.91 2.37
N GLY A 45 1.86 -1.26 2.14
CA GLY A 45 2.29 -2.60 1.72
C GLY A 45 2.72 -3.41 2.93
N LEU A 46 2.04 -4.53 3.18
CA LEU A 46 2.25 -5.35 4.37
C LEU A 46 2.97 -6.65 4.02
N ASP A 47 4.01 -6.98 4.78
CA ASP A 47 4.60 -8.32 4.77
C ASP A 47 3.73 -9.25 5.64
N SER A 48 2.58 -9.63 5.10
CA SER A 48 1.65 -10.55 5.74
C SER A 48 1.72 -11.91 5.08
N ARG A 49 2.23 -12.91 5.80
CA ARG A 49 2.35 -14.30 5.32
C ARG A 49 1.05 -15.09 5.44
N ASP A 50 0.18 -14.70 6.34
CA ASP A 50 -1.14 -15.31 6.57
C ASP A 50 -2.27 -14.62 5.81
N GLY A 51 -1.95 -13.57 5.05
CA GLY A 51 -2.92 -12.77 4.31
C GLY A 51 -3.69 -11.75 5.14
N SER A 52 -3.43 -11.66 6.46
CA SER A 52 -4.07 -10.68 7.33
C SER A 52 -3.62 -9.26 6.99
N LEU A 53 -4.55 -8.31 7.03
CA LEU A 53 -4.30 -6.88 6.86
C LEU A 53 -4.49 -6.11 8.19
N ASP A 54 -4.65 -6.83 9.28
CA ASP A 54 -4.87 -6.27 10.62
C ASP A 54 -3.58 -5.77 11.27
N LYS A 55 -3.74 -5.18 12.47
CA LYS A 55 -2.62 -4.85 13.35
C LYS A 55 -1.77 -6.08 13.66
N GLY A 56 -0.51 -5.86 13.97
CA GLY A 56 0.50 -6.92 14.14
C GLY A 56 1.42 -7.07 12.94
N ASN A 57 0.96 -6.69 11.75
CA ASN A 57 1.78 -6.64 10.55
C ASN A 57 2.51 -5.29 10.44
N ARG A 58 3.75 -5.32 9.96
CA ARG A 58 4.51 -4.09 9.68
C ARG A 58 4.23 -3.64 8.25
N SER A 59 4.06 -2.33 8.08
CA SER A 59 3.97 -1.72 6.76
C SER A 59 5.38 -1.48 6.21
N ASP A 60 5.85 -2.38 5.37
CA ASP A 60 7.18 -2.26 4.76
C ASP A 60 7.21 -1.23 3.61
N THR A 61 6.04 -0.94 3.04
CA THR A 61 5.81 0.17 2.13
C THR A 61 4.81 1.12 2.75
N ILE A 62 5.14 2.41 2.78
CA ILE A 62 4.26 3.49 3.24
C ILE A 62 4.31 4.58 2.16
N MET A 63 3.16 4.85 1.55
CA MET A 63 3.05 5.86 0.50
C MET A 63 1.81 6.73 0.71
N ILE A 64 1.86 7.94 0.18
CA ILE A 64 0.72 8.85 0.07
C ILE A 64 0.47 9.10 -1.41
N ALA A 65 -0.73 8.77 -1.87
CA ALA A 65 -1.22 9.16 -3.19
C ALA A 65 -2.08 10.41 -3.05
N SER A 66 -1.64 11.52 -3.64
CA SER A 66 -2.34 12.82 -3.60
C SER A 66 -2.85 13.16 -4.98
N LEU A 67 -4.17 13.12 -5.17
CA LEU A 67 -4.86 13.46 -6.42
C LEU A 67 -5.35 14.91 -6.35
N ASN A 68 -4.88 15.74 -7.28
CA ASN A 68 -5.47 17.06 -7.53
C ASN A 68 -6.80 16.89 -8.26
N LYS A 69 -7.92 17.24 -7.61
CA LYS A 69 -9.28 17.07 -8.16
C LYS A 69 -9.57 17.95 -9.37
N ALA A 70 -8.86 19.08 -9.51
CA ALA A 70 -9.07 20.02 -10.62
C ALA A 70 -8.32 19.60 -11.89
N THR A 71 -7.09 19.09 -11.75
CA THR A 71 -6.21 18.77 -12.88
C THR A 71 -6.15 17.29 -13.19
N GLY A 72 -6.52 16.41 -12.24
CA GLY A 72 -6.33 14.96 -12.34
C GLY A 72 -4.88 14.52 -12.10
N GLU A 73 -3.98 15.43 -11.77
CA GLU A 73 -2.58 15.11 -11.46
C GLU A 73 -2.49 14.26 -10.18
N VAL A 74 -1.71 13.19 -10.23
CA VAL A 74 -1.42 12.34 -9.08
C VAL A 74 0.03 12.49 -8.68
N LYS A 75 0.28 12.77 -7.40
CA LYS A 75 1.62 12.74 -6.79
C LYS A 75 1.72 11.56 -5.85
N LEU A 76 2.82 10.82 -5.95
CA LEU A 76 3.15 9.73 -5.02
C LEU A 76 4.33 10.15 -4.16
N VAL A 77 4.16 10.02 -2.85
CA VAL A 77 5.21 10.31 -1.86
C VAL A 77 5.46 9.03 -1.06
N SER A 78 6.70 8.55 -1.07
CA SER A 78 7.12 7.42 -0.24
C SER A 78 7.68 7.91 1.09
N VAL A 79 7.26 7.28 2.17
CA VAL A 79 7.79 7.48 3.53
C VAL A 79 8.62 6.27 3.89
N TYR A 80 9.90 6.47 4.18
CA TYR A 80 10.76 5.35 4.58
C TYR A 80 10.27 4.72 5.88
N ARG A 81 10.08 3.41 5.87
CA ARG A 81 9.54 2.63 6.98
C ARG A 81 10.29 2.80 8.31
N ASP A 82 11.60 3.11 8.23
CA ASP A 82 12.48 3.28 9.38
C ASP A 82 12.60 4.74 9.86
N THR A 83 11.86 5.68 9.24
CA THR A 83 11.83 7.08 9.67
C THR A 83 11.31 7.17 11.09
N LEU A 84 12.02 7.90 11.95
CA LEU A 84 11.62 8.16 13.33
C LEU A 84 10.52 9.22 13.34
N LEU A 85 9.30 8.83 13.69
CA LEU A 85 8.12 9.70 13.74
C LEU A 85 7.39 9.54 15.06
N LYS A 86 6.57 10.54 15.41
CA LYS A 86 5.71 10.51 16.57
C LYS A 86 4.52 9.58 16.30
N LEU A 87 4.25 8.67 17.22
CA LEU A 87 3.11 7.77 17.17
C LEU A 87 1.88 8.38 17.88
N ASP A 88 0.71 7.79 17.65
CA ASP A 88 -0.58 8.19 18.21
C ASP A 88 -0.60 8.24 19.77
N ASP A 89 0.20 7.42 20.44
CA ASP A 89 0.39 7.43 21.90
C ASP A 89 1.38 8.49 22.41
N GLY A 90 1.91 9.34 21.52
CA GLY A 90 2.89 10.37 21.81
C GLY A 90 4.34 9.87 21.91
N SER A 91 4.60 8.57 21.81
CA SER A 91 5.96 8.02 21.74
C SER A 91 6.58 8.23 20.37
N TYR A 92 7.90 8.05 20.25
CA TYR A 92 8.61 8.10 18.97
C TYR A 92 9.11 6.71 18.61
N ASN A 93 8.82 6.28 17.38
CA ASN A 93 9.28 4.99 16.86
C ASN A 93 9.43 5.06 15.34
N LYS A 94 9.85 3.96 14.70
CA LYS A 94 9.86 3.80 13.26
C LYS A 94 8.44 3.95 12.69
N ALA A 95 8.31 4.57 11.55
CA ALA A 95 7.02 4.81 10.89
C ALA A 95 6.18 3.52 10.72
N ASN A 96 6.83 2.39 10.39
CA ASN A 96 6.16 1.11 10.22
C ASN A 96 5.61 0.50 11.52
N ALA A 97 6.04 0.99 12.69
CA ALA A 97 5.53 0.55 13.97
C ALA A 97 4.09 1.01 14.23
N ALA A 98 3.69 2.17 13.68
CA ALA A 98 2.35 2.71 13.85
C ALA A 98 1.27 1.72 13.36
N TYR A 99 1.43 1.18 12.15
CA TYR A 99 0.51 0.18 11.63
C TYR A 99 0.51 -1.11 12.48
N SER A 100 1.68 -1.55 12.90
CA SER A 100 1.81 -2.78 13.70
C SER A 100 1.12 -2.66 15.07
N TYR A 101 1.20 -1.51 15.72
CA TYR A 101 0.66 -1.30 17.08
C TYR A 101 -0.81 -0.91 17.06
N PHE A 102 -1.19 -0.03 16.14
CA PHE A 102 -2.50 0.62 16.13
C PHE A 102 -3.35 0.28 14.89
N GLY A 103 -2.83 -0.53 13.98
CA GLY A 103 -3.52 -0.88 12.74
C GLY A 103 -3.47 0.23 11.69
N PRO A 104 -4.31 0.12 10.64
CA PRO A 104 -4.33 1.08 9.55
C PRO A 104 -4.67 2.51 10.00
N ASP A 105 -5.57 2.66 10.97
CA ASP A 105 -5.95 3.97 11.51
C ASP A 105 -4.75 4.68 12.15
N GLY A 106 -3.93 3.92 12.91
CA GLY A 106 -2.69 4.46 13.49
C GLY A 106 -1.63 4.81 12.44
N GLY A 107 -1.56 4.03 11.35
CA GLY A 107 -0.71 4.37 10.20
C GLY A 107 -1.14 5.68 9.53
N VAL A 108 -2.44 5.91 9.37
CA VAL A 108 -2.97 7.16 8.81
C VAL A 108 -2.77 8.33 9.78
N ALA A 109 -3.06 8.14 11.08
CA ALA A 109 -2.84 9.16 12.10
C ALA A 109 -1.37 9.63 12.14
N LEU A 110 -0.42 8.70 12.08
CA LEU A 110 1.00 9.01 11.97
C LEU A 110 1.31 9.95 10.80
N LEU A 111 0.77 9.66 9.60
CA LEU A 111 1.01 10.48 8.41
C LEU A 111 0.36 11.87 8.54
N ASN A 112 -0.86 11.94 9.06
CA ASN A 112 -1.57 13.20 9.28
C ASN A 112 -0.81 14.08 10.27
N GLU A 113 -0.43 13.54 11.43
CA GLU A 113 0.22 14.30 12.50
C GLU A 113 1.63 14.77 12.14
N ASN A 114 2.43 13.91 11.48
CA ASN A 114 3.84 14.25 11.20
C ASN A 114 4.06 15.00 9.88
N MET A 115 3.07 15.03 8.99
CA MET A 115 3.21 15.63 7.64
C MET A 115 2.13 16.66 7.32
N ASP A 116 1.35 17.09 8.31
CA ASP A 116 0.25 18.05 8.16
C ASP A 116 -0.69 17.68 6.99
N MET A 117 -1.14 16.40 6.97
CA MET A 117 -1.99 15.88 5.92
C MET A 117 -3.44 15.73 6.41
N ASN A 118 -4.37 15.63 5.45
CA ASN A 118 -5.78 15.33 5.67
C ASN A 118 -6.17 14.01 5.01
N ILE A 119 -5.53 12.93 5.40
CA ILE A 119 -5.80 11.60 4.87
C ILE A 119 -6.97 11.00 5.64
N GLU A 120 -8.07 10.71 4.92
CA GLU A 120 -9.26 10.06 5.48
C GLU A 120 -9.47 8.65 4.90
N LYS A 121 -8.64 8.26 3.95
CA LYS A 121 -8.75 6.97 3.23
C LYS A 121 -7.42 6.30 3.13
N TYR A 122 -7.44 4.98 3.19
CA TYR A 122 -6.26 4.18 2.98
C TYR A 122 -6.55 2.93 2.14
N VAL A 123 -5.49 2.35 1.61
CA VAL A 123 -5.48 1.04 0.97
C VAL A 123 -4.34 0.24 1.59
N SER A 124 -4.63 -0.96 2.06
CA SER A 124 -3.62 -1.91 2.51
C SER A 124 -3.55 -3.07 1.53
N VAL A 125 -2.34 -3.40 1.10
CA VAL A 125 -2.07 -4.49 0.16
C VAL A 125 -1.06 -5.45 0.76
N ASN A 126 -1.26 -6.74 0.52
CA ASN A 126 -0.29 -7.79 0.76
C ASN A 126 0.23 -8.33 -0.58
N PHE A 127 1.10 -9.34 -0.55
CA PHE A 127 1.64 -9.95 -1.77
C PHE A 127 0.54 -10.47 -2.71
N ASN A 128 -0.51 -11.10 -2.17
CA ASN A 128 -1.62 -11.60 -3.00
C ASN A 128 -2.34 -10.47 -3.74
N ALA A 129 -2.64 -9.38 -3.03
CA ALA A 129 -3.28 -8.21 -3.62
C ALA A 129 -2.38 -7.53 -4.67
N LEU A 130 -1.06 -7.47 -4.42
CA LEU A 130 -0.09 -6.91 -5.37
C LEU A 130 -0.06 -7.71 -6.67
N VAL A 131 0.00 -9.06 -6.58
CA VAL A 131 -0.08 -9.93 -7.76
C VAL A 131 -1.38 -9.70 -8.52
N ASP A 132 -2.54 -9.66 -7.82
CA ASP A 132 -3.83 -9.41 -8.46
C ASP A 132 -3.91 -8.04 -9.15
N VAL A 133 -3.27 -7.00 -8.59
CA VAL A 133 -3.21 -5.66 -9.21
C VAL A 133 -2.36 -5.69 -10.48
N ILE A 134 -1.17 -6.30 -10.44
CA ILE A 134 -0.28 -6.42 -11.60
C ILE A 134 -0.97 -7.21 -12.72
N ASP A 135 -1.60 -8.33 -12.41
CA ASP A 135 -2.37 -9.12 -13.37
C ASP A 135 -3.53 -8.30 -13.99
N ALA A 136 -4.19 -7.47 -13.17
CA ALA A 136 -5.33 -6.68 -13.62
C ALA A 136 -4.94 -5.55 -14.60
N VAL A 137 -3.71 -5.03 -14.51
CA VAL A 137 -3.20 -4.02 -15.45
C VAL A 137 -2.50 -4.62 -16.67
N GLY A 138 -2.40 -5.96 -16.75
CA GLY A 138 -1.83 -6.67 -17.91
C GLY A 138 -0.36 -7.01 -17.78
N GLY A 139 0.19 -6.96 -16.56
CA GLY A 139 1.60 -7.25 -16.28
C GLY A 139 2.48 -6.00 -16.27
N MET A 140 3.78 -6.23 -16.22
CA MET A 140 4.82 -5.20 -16.22
C MET A 140 5.98 -5.65 -17.14
N ASP A 141 6.48 -4.74 -17.95
CA ASP A 141 7.73 -4.96 -18.71
C ASP A 141 8.93 -4.61 -17.82
N LEU A 142 9.87 -5.53 -17.67
CA LEU A 142 11.06 -5.36 -16.86
C LEU A 142 12.29 -5.69 -17.69
N GLU A 143 13.28 -4.80 -17.71
CA GLU A 143 14.61 -5.10 -18.25
C GLU A 143 15.45 -5.76 -17.16
N LEU A 144 15.91 -6.98 -17.40
CA LEU A 144 16.65 -7.79 -16.42
C LEU A 144 17.94 -8.32 -17.03
N THR A 145 18.98 -8.32 -16.24
CA THR A 145 20.21 -9.06 -16.56
C THR A 145 20.05 -10.55 -16.26
N ASP A 146 20.87 -11.42 -16.86
CA ASP A 146 20.85 -12.87 -16.61
C ASP A 146 20.97 -13.22 -15.12
N ALA A 147 21.81 -12.48 -14.38
CA ALA A 147 21.96 -12.66 -12.94
C ALA A 147 20.66 -12.33 -12.18
N GLU A 148 19.96 -11.28 -12.58
CA GLU A 148 18.67 -10.89 -11.99
C GLU A 148 17.56 -11.90 -12.33
N VAL A 149 17.56 -12.47 -13.53
CA VAL A 149 16.62 -13.55 -13.92
C VAL A 149 16.76 -14.75 -12.99
N VAL A 150 17.99 -15.16 -12.66
CA VAL A 150 18.24 -16.25 -11.70
C VAL A 150 17.67 -15.93 -10.33
N HIS A 151 17.89 -14.71 -9.82
CA HIS A 151 17.33 -14.26 -8.54
C HIS A 151 15.81 -14.17 -8.58
N MET A 152 15.25 -13.62 -9.66
CA MET A 152 13.80 -13.50 -9.83
C MET A 152 13.12 -14.87 -9.81
N ASN A 153 13.65 -15.87 -10.50
CA ASN A 153 13.12 -17.23 -10.46
C ASN A 153 13.07 -17.81 -9.04
N ASN A 154 14.06 -17.51 -8.21
CA ASN A 154 14.05 -17.93 -6.80
C ASN A 154 12.94 -17.23 -6.00
N TYR A 155 12.74 -15.91 -6.21
CA TYR A 155 11.64 -15.17 -5.59
C TYR A 155 10.27 -15.64 -6.09
N CYS A 156 10.13 -16.00 -7.37
CA CYS A 156 8.90 -16.58 -7.91
C CYS A 156 8.51 -17.87 -7.19
N VAL A 157 9.49 -18.75 -6.87
CA VAL A 157 9.26 -19.98 -6.09
C VAL A 157 8.72 -19.64 -4.70
N GLU A 158 9.32 -18.67 -4.01
CA GLU A 158 8.89 -18.27 -2.67
C GLU A 158 7.50 -17.62 -2.69
N THR A 159 7.26 -16.72 -3.63
CA THR A 159 5.98 -16.05 -3.82
C THR A 159 4.87 -17.04 -4.16
N SER A 160 5.14 -18.02 -5.02
CA SER A 160 4.19 -19.11 -5.34
C SER A 160 3.77 -19.89 -4.10
N LYS A 161 4.71 -20.20 -3.21
CA LYS A 161 4.41 -20.89 -1.93
C LYS A 161 3.51 -20.05 -1.01
N VAL A 162 3.71 -18.73 -0.98
CA VAL A 162 2.94 -17.81 -0.13
C VAL A 162 1.54 -17.55 -0.71
N THR A 163 1.46 -17.35 -2.03
CA THR A 163 0.22 -16.95 -2.71
C THR A 163 -0.62 -18.13 -3.17
N GLY A 164 -0.02 -19.34 -3.28
CA GLY A 164 -0.64 -20.52 -3.88
C GLY A 164 -0.85 -20.40 -5.39
N LYS A 165 -0.24 -19.40 -6.04
CA LYS A 165 -0.30 -19.20 -7.51
C LYS A 165 0.86 -19.90 -8.18
N ASP A 166 0.61 -20.52 -9.32
CA ASP A 166 1.65 -21.07 -10.19
C ASP A 166 2.53 -19.95 -10.77
N TYR A 167 3.76 -20.28 -11.10
CA TYR A 167 4.68 -19.39 -11.81
C TYR A 167 5.33 -20.12 -12.98
N GLU A 168 5.67 -19.38 -14.03
CA GLU A 168 6.51 -19.87 -15.11
C GLU A 168 7.95 -19.41 -14.87
N LYS A 169 8.89 -20.36 -15.07
CA LYS A 169 10.30 -20.03 -14.98
C LYS A 169 10.69 -19.16 -16.18
N ILE A 170 11.32 -18.04 -15.91
CA ILE A 170 11.85 -17.16 -16.92
C ILE A 170 13.21 -17.74 -17.36
N GLU A 171 13.37 -17.98 -18.65
CA GLU A 171 14.65 -18.36 -19.23
C GLU A 171 15.34 -17.11 -19.79
N PRO A 172 16.68 -16.95 -19.59
CA PRO A 172 17.44 -15.87 -20.21
C PRO A 172 17.33 -15.98 -21.74
N GLU A 173 17.25 -14.85 -22.45
CA GLU A 173 17.37 -14.84 -23.88
C GLU A 173 18.78 -15.30 -24.25
N VAL A 174 18.87 -16.36 -25.05
CA VAL A 174 20.14 -16.85 -25.57
C VAL A 174 20.41 -16.05 -26.84
N GLU A 175 21.40 -15.12 -26.79
CA GLU A 175 21.93 -14.46 -28.00
C GLU A 175 22.63 -15.43 -28.94
#